data_f579a3e27be2a58932e40b5b58d3126a
#
_entry.id   f579a3e27be2a58932e40b5b58d3126a
#
_cell.length_a   1.000
_cell.length_b   1.000
_cell.length_c   1.000
_cell.angle_alpha   90.00
_cell.angle_beta   90.00
_cell.angle_gamma   90.00
#
_symmetry.space_group_name_H-M   'P 1'
#
loop_
_entity.id
_entity.type
_entity.pdbx_description
1 polymer ?
#
loop_
_entity_poly.entity_id
_entity_poly.type
_entity_poly.pdbx_seq_one_letter_code
_entity_poly.pdbx_strand_id
1 'polypeptide(L)'
;MITLSHYLVLSAVLFSISVAGIFLNRKNLIVLLMCIELMLLAVNMNFIAFSHHLHDIAGQVFVFFILTVAAAESAIGLAILVVLFRNLNTINVADIDKLKG
;
A
#
# COMPACT_ATOMS: atom_id res chain seq x y z
N MET A 1 -13.03 -26.84 -5.70
CA MET A 1 -11.57 -26.83 -5.43
C MET A 1 -10.96 -25.52 -5.90
N ILE A 2 -10.08 -24.94 -5.11
CA ILE A 2 -9.44 -23.67 -5.46
C ILE A 2 -8.35 -23.91 -6.50
N THR A 3 -8.43 -23.22 -7.63
CA THR A 3 -7.48 -23.34 -8.72
C THR A 3 -6.66 -22.06 -8.85
N LEU A 4 -5.65 -22.08 -9.73
CA LEU A 4 -4.86 -20.89 -10.04
C LEU A 4 -5.75 -19.71 -10.47
N SER A 5 -6.80 -19.99 -11.26
CA SER A 5 -7.73 -18.94 -11.71
C SER A 5 -8.40 -18.21 -10.56
N HIS A 6 -8.74 -18.91 -9.49
CA HIS A 6 -9.36 -18.28 -8.31
C HIS A 6 -8.41 -17.26 -7.66
N TYR A 7 -7.13 -17.62 -7.52
CA TYR A 7 -6.13 -16.72 -6.95
C TYR A 7 -5.89 -15.50 -7.85
N LEU A 8 -5.80 -15.73 -9.16
CA LEU A 8 -5.58 -14.64 -10.11
C LEU A 8 -6.76 -13.67 -10.15
N VAL A 9 -7.99 -14.19 -10.09
CA VAL A 9 -9.19 -13.34 -10.04
C VAL A 9 -9.20 -12.52 -8.76
N LEU A 10 -8.90 -13.11 -7.63
CA LEU A 10 -8.84 -12.40 -6.35
C LEU A 10 -7.79 -11.30 -6.39
N SER A 11 -6.59 -11.59 -6.90
CA SER A 11 -5.54 -10.59 -7.04
C SER A 11 -5.97 -9.45 -7.95
N ALA A 12 -6.62 -9.77 -9.07
CA ALA A 12 -7.10 -8.75 -10.01
C ALA A 12 -8.14 -7.85 -9.37
N VAL A 13 -9.06 -8.41 -8.58
CA VAL A 13 -10.06 -7.65 -7.84
C VAL A 13 -9.40 -6.72 -6.82
N LEU A 14 -8.47 -7.25 -6.04
CA LEU A 14 -7.75 -6.44 -5.04
C LEU A 14 -6.95 -5.31 -5.70
N PHE A 15 -6.27 -5.60 -6.79
CA PHE A 15 -5.52 -4.60 -7.54
C PHE A 15 -6.44 -3.51 -8.08
N SER A 16 -7.58 -3.89 -8.64
CA SER A 16 -8.57 -2.95 -9.18
C SER A 16 -9.14 -2.06 -8.08
N ILE A 17 -9.47 -2.62 -6.92
CA ILE A 17 -9.96 -1.86 -5.77
C ILE A 17 -8.89 -0.85 -5.32
N SER A 18 -7.63 -1.26 -5.30
CA SER A 18 -6.52 -0.38 -4.90
C SER A 18 -6.38 0.80 -5.84
N VAL A 19 -6.43 0.54 -7.15
CA VAL A 19 -6.33 1.59 -8.16
C VAL A 19 -7.51 2.56 -8.02
N ALA A 20 -8.72 2.03 -7.86
CA ALA A 20 -9.91 2.86 -7.65
C ALA A 20 -9.78 3.71 -6.39
N GLY A 21 -9.27 3.12 -5.30
CA GLY A 21 -9.03 3.84 -4.06
C GLY A 21 -8.07 5.01 -4.23
N ILE A 22 -7.02 4.83 -5.01
CA ILE A 22 -6.06 5.91 -5.29
C ILE A 22 -6.76 7.06 -6.03
N PHE A 23 -7.53 6.76 -7.06
CA PHE A 23 -8.23 7.80 -7.83
C PHE A 23 -9.30 8.52 -7.02
N LEU A 24 -10.01 7.81 -6.15
CA LEU A 24 -11.10 8.39 -5.35
C LEU A 24 -10.60 9.19 -4.15
N ASN A 25 -9.40 8.90 -3.65
CA ASN A 25 -8.90 9.46 -2.40
C ASN A 25 -7.55 10.14 -2.57
N ARG A 26 -7.34 10.85 -3.65
CA ARG A 26 -6.04 11.46 -4.00
C ARG A 26 -5.51 12.44 -2.97
N LYS A 27 -6.38 13.02 -2.14
CA LYS A 27 -5.98 14.01 -1.14
C LYS A 27 -5.66 13.42 0.22
N ASN A 28 -5.96 12.15 0.45
CA ASN A 28 -5.71 11.50 1.74
C ASN A 28 -4.46 10.63 1.64
N LEU A 29 -3.36 11.10 2.19
CA LEU A 29 -2.07 10.42 2.11
C LEU A 29 -2.08 9.05 2.79
N ILE A 30 -2.82 8.90 3.90
CA ILE A 30 -2.91 7.62 4.60
C ILE A 30 -3.62 6.59 3.72
N VAL A 31 -4.73 6.98 3.10
CA VAL A 31 -5.47 6.09 2.19
C VAL A 31 -4.62 5.75 0.98
N LEU A 32 -3.87 6.71 0.41
CA LEU A 32 -2.98 6.44 -0.70
C LEU A 32 -1.91 5.41 -0.33
N LEU A 33 -1.31 5.53 0.85
CA LEU A 33 -0.33 4.57 1.34
C LEU A 33 -0.95 3.18 1.49
N MET A 34 -2.14 3.10 2.07
CA MET A 34 -2.87 1.84 2.21
C MET A 34 -3.19 1.20 0.87
N CYS A 35 -3.59 2.00 -0.12
CA CYS A 35 -3.87 1.51 -1.46
C CYS A 35 -2.63 0.96 -2.15
N ILE A 36 -1.49 1.62 -2.01
CA ILE A 36 -0.21 1.15 -2.55
C ILE A 36 0.17 -0.18 -1.90
N GLU A 37 -0.01 -0.32 -0.59
CA GLU A 37 0.27 -1.58 0.10
C GLU A 37 -0.65 -2.70 -0.39
N LEU A 38 -1.91 -2.39 -0.63
CA LEU A 38 -2.87 -3.36 -1.16
C LEU A 38 -2.49 -3.79 -2.59
N MET A 39 -1.99 -2.87 -3.42
CA MET A 39 -1.47 -3.20 -4.75
C MET A 39 -0.29 -4.17 -4.66
N LEU A 40 0.63 -3.94 -3.73
CA LEU A 40 1.77 -4.82 -3.50
C LEU A 40 1.30 -6.20 -3.04
N LEU A 41 0.30 -6.26 -2.17
CA LEU A 41 -0.29 -7.52 -1.75
C LEU A 41 -0.85 -8.29 -2.94
N ALA A 42 -1.58 -7.63 -3.82
CA ALA A 42 -2.16 -8.26 -5.02
C ALA A 42 -1.07 -8.84 -5.93
N VAL A 43 0.00 -8.10 -6.16
CA VAL A 43 1.15 -8.56 -6.94
C VAL A 43 1.81 -9.76 -6.27
N ASN A 44 1.99 -9.72 -4.96
CA ASN A 44 2.59 -10.81 -4.19
C ASN A 44 1.75 -12.08 -4.26
N MET A 45 0.42 -11.95 -4.22
CA MET A 45 -0.48 -13.09 -4.38
C MET A 45 -0.28 -13.77 -5.73
N ASN A 46 -0.08 -12.98 -6.80
CA ASN A 46 0.22 -13.52 -8.12
C ASN A 46 1.53 -14.30 -8.12
N PHE A 47 2.59 -13.76 -7.54
CA PHE A 47 3.89 -14.46 -7.47
C PHE A 47 3.77 -15.78 -6.71
N ILE A 48 3.07 -15.78 -5.58
CA ILE A 48 2.87 -16.99 -4.78
C ILE A 48 2.04 -18.01 -5.55
N ALA A 49 0.96 -17.58 -6.19
CA ALA A 49 0.09 -18.46 -6.97
C ALA A 49 0.84 -19.12 -8.13
N PHE A 50 1.60 -18.34 -8.90
CA PHE A 50 2.40 -18.86 -10.00
C PHE A 50 3.50 -19.78 -9.50
N SER A 51 4.17 -19.42 -8.41
CA SER A 51 5.22 -20.24 -7.82
C SER A 51 4.68 -21.61 -7.42
N HIS A 52 3.53 -21.64 -6.77
CA HIS A 52 2.88 -22.90 -6.37
C HIS A 52 2.45 -23.70 -7.58
N HIS A 53 1.85 -23.06 -8.59
CA HIS A 53 1.38 -23.74 -9.80
C HIS A 53 2.52 -24.35 -10.60
N LEU A 54 3.65 -23.65 -10.71
CA LEU A 54 4.82 -24.07 -11.47
C LEU A 54 5.79 -24.91 -10.66
N HIS A 55 5.53 -25.11 -9.36
CA HIS A 55 6.44 -25.82 -8.45
C HIS A 55 7.84 -25.20 -8.42
N ASP A 56 7.91 -23.87 -8.52
CA ASP A 56 9.16 -23.13 -8.54
C ASP A 56 9.18 -22.16 -7.35
N ILE A 57 10.11 -22.40 -6.43
CA ILE A 57 10.22 -21.61 -5.20
C ILE A 57 10.73 -20.18 -5.45
N ALA A 58 11.26 -19.89 -6.63
CA ALA A 58 11.82 -18.57 -6.94
C ALA A 58 10.81 -17.45 -6.75
N GLY A 59 9.53 -17.68 -7.10
CA GLY A 59 8.47 -16.70 -6.90
C GLY A 59 8.25 -16.37 -5.43
N GLN A 60 8.35 -17.37 -4.55
CA GLN A 60 8.18 -17.17 -3.11
C GLN A 60 9.36 -16.41 -2.50
N VAL A 61 10.57 -16.69 -2.96
CA VAL A 61 11.76 -15.94 -2.55
C VAL A 61 11.64 -14.47 -2.97
N PHE A 62 11.17 -14.24 -4.18
CA PHE A 62 10.92 -12.88 -4.69
C PHE A 62 9.91 -12.13 -3.82
N VAL A 63 8.84 -12.80 -3.43
CA VAL A 63 7.82 -12.24 -2.54
C VAL A 63 8.44 -11.84 -1.19
N PHE A 64 9.34 -12.65 -0.66
CA PHE A 64 10.01 -12.34 0.59
C PHE A 64 10.77 -11.01 0.50
N PHE A 65 11.49 -10.79 -0.60
CA PHE A 65 12.18 -9.52 -0.82
C PHE A 65 11.21 -8.36 -0.98
N ILE A 66 10.12 -8.55 -1.72
CA ILE A 66 9.11 -7.51 -1.92
C ILE A 66 8.45 -7.12 -0.58
N LEU A 67 8.15 -8.10 0.27
CA LEU A 67 7.59 -7.83 1.60
C LEU A 67 8.54 -7.04 2.47
N THR A 68 9.84 -7.33 2.39
CA THR A 68 10.86 -6.59 3.12
C THR A 68 10.90 -5.12 2.69
N VAL A 69 10.88 -4.89 1.37
CA VAL A 69 10.83 -3.53 0.81
C VAL A 69 9.54 -2.82 1.20
N ALA A 70 8.41 -3.52 1.12
CA ALA A 70 7.10 -2.96 1.49
C ALA A 70 7.08 -2.55 2.96
N ALA A 71 7.64 -3.37 3.84
CA ALA A 71 7.73 -3.04 5.26
C ALA A 71 8.58 -1.78 5.50
N ALA A 72 9.70 -1.67 4.81
CA ALA A 72 10.58 -0.49 4.90
C ALA A 72 9.86 0.76 4.38
N GLU A 73 9.18 0.66 3.25
CA GLU A 73 8.42 1.77 2.67
C GLU A 73 7.30 2.22 3.61
N SER A 74 6.57 1.28 4.21
CA SER A 74 5.50 1.59 5.15
C SER A 74 6.04 2.32 6.38
N ALA A 75 7.16 1.87 6.93
CA ALA A 75 7.78 2.50 8.08
C ALA A 75 8.21 3.93 7.76
N ILE A 76 8.88 4.13 6.62
CA ILE A 76 9.33 5.46 6.18
C ILE A 76 8.12 6.34 5.87
N GLY A 77 7.13 5.81 5.17
CA GLY A 77 5.91 6.54 4.83
C GLY A 77 5.15 7.01 6.05
N LEU A 78 5.00 6.15 7.05
CA LEU A 78 4.35 6.51 8.31
C LEU A 78 5.14 7.59 9.06
N ALA A 79 6.48 7.48 9.08
CA ALA A 79 7.32 8.49 9.70
C ALA A 79 7.13 9.86 9.02
N ILE A 80 7.11 9.89 7.69
CA ILE A 80 6.88 11.11 6.91
C ILE A 80 5.49 11.69 7.24
N LEU A 81 4.46 10.83 7.28
CA LEU A 81 3.10 11.28 7.59
C LEU A 81 3.00 11.89 8.99
N VAL A 82 3.69 11.30 9.97
CA VAL A 82 3.71 11.84 11.33
C VAL A 82 4.35 13.23 11.34
N VAL A 83 5.47 13.40 10.65
CA VAL A 83 6.16 14.69 10.56
C VAL A 83 5.27 15.74 9.87
N LEU A 84 4.66 15.36 8.75
CA LEU A 84 3.75 16.24 8.03
C LEU A 84 2.57 16.65 8.89
N PHE A 85 1.97 15.72 9.61
CA PHE A 85 0.83 15.99 10.48
C PHE A 85 1.21 16.97 11.57
N ARG A 86 2.37 16.81 12.19
CA ARG A 86 2.86 17.74 13.21
C ARG A 86 3.06 19.15 12.64
N ASN A 87 3.66 19.23 11.45
CA ASN A 87 3.90 20.51 10.80
C ASN A 87 2.59 21.21 10.44
N LEU A 88 1.60 20.48 9.94
CA LEU A 88 0.29 21.03 9.61
C LEU A 88 -0.43 21.55 10.87
N ASN A 89 -0.36 20.82 11.97
CA ASN A 89 -0.94 21.27 13.23
C ASN A 89 -0.28 22.57 13.72
N THR A 90 1.04 22.64 13.61
CA THR A 90 1.79 23.85 13.98
C THR A 90 1.38 25.04 13.10
N ILE A 91 1.26 24.82 11.80
CA ILE A 91 0.82 25.86 10.86
C ILE A 91 -0.60 26.32 11.20
N ASN A 92 -1.51 25.41 11.47
CA ASN A 92 -2.89 25.72 11.81
C ASN A 92 -2.98 26.56 13.08
N VAL A 93 -2.20 26.23 14.09
CA VAL A 93 -2.14 27.00 15.33
C VAL A 93 -1.61 28.42 15.05
N ALA A 94 -0.55 28.54 14.26
CA ALA A 94 0.01 29.82 13.87
C ALA A 94 -1.00 30.69 13.12
N ASP A 95 -1.77 30.09 12.22
CA ASP A 95 -2.82 30.78 11.48
C ASP A 95 -3.92 31.30 12.42
N ILE A 96 -4.33 30.49 13.39
CA ILE A 96 -5.32 30.87 14.38
C ILE A 96 -4.81 32.06 15.21
N ASP A 97 -3.56 32.01 15.64
CA ASP A 97 -2.95 33.08 16.40
C ASP A 97 -2.90 34.40 15.61
N LYS A 98 -2.59 34.31 14.32
CA LYS A 98 -2.59 35.48 13.43
C LYS A 98 -3.99 36.09 13.31
N LEU A 99 -5.02 35.23 13.22
CA LEU A 99 -6.40 35.70 13.13
C LEU A 99 -6.86 36.36 14.41
N LYS A 100 -6.37 35.96 15.55
CA LYS A 100 -6.71 36.53 16.86
C LYS A 100 -5.91 37.79 17.19
N GLY A 101 -4.75 37.86 16.64
CA GLY A 101 -3.80 38.89 16.95
C GLY A 101 -3.87 40.13 16.15
#